data_6f16f5668956183576fa1ae20ba18edd
#
_entry.id   6f16f5668956183576fa1ae20ba18edd
#
_cell.length_a   1.000
_cell.length_b   1.000
_cell.length_c   1.000
_cell.angle_alpha   90.00
_cell.angle_beta   90.00
_cell.angle_gamma   90.00
#
_symmetry.space_group_name_H-M   'P 1'
#
loop_
_entity.id
_entity.type
_entity.pdbx_description
1 polymer ?
#
loop_
_entity_poly.entity_id
_entity_poly.type
_entity_poly.pdbx_seq_one_letter_code
_entity_poly.pdbx_strand_id
1 'polypeptide(L)'
;MKKFAILFSIIYCSVFCNTLYSQNISDTVKDVVISIEYDKVCDEFHYVAEIKDFFSSKYNKGYSDERYGSYKYYEELHNEAYKEAIRNIDSRKMGTFIYSFIPDKHKRKLGNQGWGFIVFNLSKTEGLLKYSLTIRADEGIKVGRIFTKDDCLNIFHALDTSIFNSWSEDIDYLTGAIKFRLQDTD
;
A
#
# COMPACT_ATOMS: atom_id res chain seq x y z
N MET A 1 23.04 -19.79 -41.14
CA MET A 1 22.66 -20.55 -39.92
C MET A 1 23.07 -19.88 -38.58
N LYS A 2 24.13 -19.06 -38.51
CA LYS A 2 24.57 -18.41 -37.24
C LYS A 2 23.64 -17.28 -36.71
N LYS A 3 22.84 -16.65 -37.57
CA LYS A 3 21.94 -15.52 -37.15
C LYS A 3 20.64 -16.01 -36.46
N PHE A 4 20.19 -17.22 -36.72
CA PHE A 4 19.01 -17.81 -36.07
C PHE A 4 19.27 -18.28 -34.64
N ALA A 5 20.49 -18.69 -34.31
CA ALA A 5 20.86 -19.15 -32.99
C ALA A 5 20.89 -17.98 -31.95
N ILE A 6 21.24 -16.76 -32.38
CA ILE A 6 21.30 -15.58 -31.52
C ILE A 6 19.90 -15.09 -31.18
N LEU A 7 18.96 -15.16 -32.13
CA LEU A 7 17.56 -14.72 -31.88
C LEU A 7 16.84 -15.65 -30.89
N PHE A 8 17.09 -16.95 -30.97
CA PHE A 8 16.53 -17.92 -30.00
C PHE A 8 17.10 -17.76 -28.60
N SER A 9 18.38 -17.40 -28.48
CA SER A 9 19.02 -17.16 -27.17
C SER A 9 18.46 -15.92 -26.48
N ILE A 10 18.14 -14.86 -27.21
CA ILE A 10 17.57 -13.61 -26.63
C ILE A 10 16.12 -13.85 -26.21
N ILE A 11 15.33 -14.59 -26.97
CA ILE A 11 13.95 -14.92 -26.60
C ILE A 11 13.91 -15.85 -25.38
N TYR A 12 14.84 -16.80 -25.29
CA TYR A 12 14.94 -17.71 -24.13
C TYR A 12 15.35 -16.98 -22.85
N CYS A 13 16.30 -16.02 -22.92
CA CYS A 13 16.68 -15.20 -21.77
C CYS A 13 15.55 -14.27 -21.31
N SER A 14 14.76 -13.68 -22.22
CA SER A 14 13.66 -12.80 -21.83
C SER A 14 12.48 -13.54 -21.20
N VAL A 15 12.22 -14.78 -21.60
CA VAL A 15 11.19 -15.64 -21.00
C VAL A 15 11.65 -16.17 -19.63
N PHE A 16 12.94 -16.53 -19.49
CA PHE A 16 13.47 -17.01 -18.20
C PHE A 16 13.69 -15.89 -17.17
N CYS A 17 14.04 -14.66 -17.58
CA CYS A 17 14.12 -13.54 -16.65
C CYS A 17 12.74 -13.13 -16.11
N ASN A 18 11.67 -13.27 -16.88
CA ASN A 18 10.31 -13.02 -16.38
C ASN A 18 9.77 -14.12 -15.44
N THR A 19 10.32 -15.34 -15.50
CA THR A 19 9.91 -16.44 -14.61
C THR A 19 10.70 -16.48 -13.29
N LEU A 20 11.84 -15.82 -13.20
CA LEU A 20 12.64 -15.75 -11.97
C LEU A 20 12.22 -14.61 -11.03
N TYR A 21 11.37 -13.66 -11.47
CA TYR A 21 10.76 -12.63 -10.63
C TYR A 21 9.35 -12.98 -10.14
N SER A 22 8.83 -14.15 -10.50
CA SER A 22 7.69 -14.73 -9.82
C SER A 22 8.17 -15.35 -8.49
N GLN A 23 8.49 -14.51 -7.52
CA GLN A 23 8.47 -14.97 -6.13
C GLN A 23 7.07 -15.54 -5.90
N ASN A 24 7.00 -16.71 -5.27
CA ASN A 24 5.81 -17.40 -4.83
C ASN A 24 4.88 -16.45 -4.07
N ILE A 25 4.13 -15.64 -4.78
CA ILE A 25 2.92 -15.01 -4.27
C ILE A 25 1.98 -16.19 -4.15
N SER A 26 1.74 -16.62 -2.93
CA SER A 26 0.68 -17.57 -2.62
C SER A 26 -0.58 -17.07 -3.31
N ASP A 27 -1.09 -17.82 -4.31
CA ASP A 27 -2.34 -17.52 -5.04
C ASP A 27 -3.59 -17.62 -4.15
N THR A 28 -3.43 -17.49 -2.84
CA THR A 28 -4.55 -17.33 -1.91
C THR A 28 -5.10 -15.92 -2.08
N VAL A 29 -6.17 -15.80 -2.85
CA VAL A 29 -6.97 -14.56 -2.93
C VAL A 29 -7.33 -14.17 -1.50
N LYS A 30 -6.74 -13.07 -1.01
CA LYS A 30 -7.05 -12.54 0.31
C LYS A 30 -8.53 -12.15 0.36
N ASP A 31 -9.26 -12.65 1.34
CA ASP A 31 -10.63 -12.23 1.60
C ASP A 31 -10.58 -10.84 2.26
N VAL A 32 -10.89 -9.79 1.49
CA VAL A 32 -10.76 -8.39 1.89
C VAL A 32 -12.11 -7.80 2.22
N VAL A 33 -12.23 -7.22 3.40
CA VAL A 33 -13.41 -6.49 3.85
C VAL A 33 -13.21 -4.99 3.60
N ILE A 34 -14.18 -4.37 2.95
CA ILE A 34 -14.16 -2.93 2.66
C ILE A 34 -15.20 -2.20 3.50
N SER A 35 -14.76 -1.19 4.25
CA SER A 35 -15.64 -0.20 4.87
C SER A 35 -15.38 1.21 4.34
N ILE A 36 -16.44 2.01 4.23
CA ILE A 36 -16.36 3.42 3.84
C ILE A 36 -17.19 4.18 4.88
N GLU A 37 -16.51 4.93 5.71
CA GLU A 37 -17.10 5.64 6.85
C GLU A 37 -17.07 7.14 6.60
N TYR A 38 -18.12 7.84 7.02
CA TYR A 38 -18.18 9.29 6.97
C TYR A 38 -18.03 9.88 8.36
N ASP A 39 -16.94 10.63 8.57
CA ASP A 39 -16.74 11.42 9.77
C ASP A 39 -17.46 12.76 9.63
N LYS A 40 -18.54 12.92 10.42
CA LYS A 40 -19.34 14.15 10.43
C LYS A 40 -18.63 15.33 11.06
N VAL A 41 -17.65 15.10 11.93
CA VAL A 41 -16.91 16.16 12.63
C VAL A 41 -15.90 16.79 11.69
N CYS A 42 -15.18 15.95 10.95
CA CYS A 42 -14.16 16.39 10.01
C CYS A 42 -14.69 16.65 8.59
N ASP A 43 -15.96 16.30 8.30
CA ASP A 43 -16.60 16.36 6.97
C ASP A 43 -15.79 15.56 5.92
N GLU A 44 -15.35 14.34 6.28
CA GLU A 44 -14.48 13.53 5.43
C GLU A 44 -14.87 12.06 5.39
N PHE A 45 -14.43 11.37 4.34
CA PHE A 45 -14.61 9.93 4.18
C PHE A 45 -13.31 9.18 4.49
N HIS A 46 -13.44 8.13 5.30
CA HIS A 46 -12.39 7.15 5.58
C HIS A 46 -12.67 5.89 4.76
N TYR A 47 -11.70 5.50 3.95
CA TYR A 47 -11.75 4.31 3.10
C TYR A 47 -10.84 3.25 3.70
N VAL A 48 -11.41 2.16 4.19
CA VAL A 48 -10.67 1.09 4.85
C VAL A 48 -10.84 -0.20 4.05
N ALA A 49 -9.71 -0.84 3.78
CA ALA A 49 -9.67 -2.20 3.27
C ALA A 49 -8.76 -3.03 4.18
N GLU A 50 -9.25 -4.16 4.65
CA GLU A 50 -8.52 -5.04 5.55
C GLU A 50 -8.81 -6.51 5.24
N ILE A 51 -7.84 -7.38 5.46
CA ILE A 51 -8.09 -8.81 5.35
C ILE A 51 -9.10 -9.23 6.40
N LYS A 52 -9.94 -10.20 6.06
CA LYS A 52 -10.84 -10.83 7.02
C LYS A 52 -10.03 -11.35 8.21
N ASP A 53 -10.57 -11.17 9.40
CA ASP A 53 -9.93 -11.57 10.66
C ASP A 53 -8.65 -10.77 11.02
N PHE A 54 -8.43 -9.56 10.42
CA PHE A 54 -7.32 -8.69 10.77
C PHE A 54 -7.19 -8.46 12.29
N PHE A 55 -8.30 -8.34 13.01
CA PHE A 55 -8.32 -8.18 14.47
C PHE A 55 -8.05 -9.46 15.25
N SER A 56 -7.77 -10.59 14.59
CA SER A 56 -7.38 -11.79 15.30
C SER A 56 -6.10 -11.55 16.12
N SER A 57 -5.96 -12.26 17.24
CA SER A 57 -4.80 -12.14 18.14
C SER A 57 -3.45 -12.33 17.43
N LYS A 58 -3.43 -12.96 16.25
CA LYS A 58 -2.26 -13.19 15.42
C LYS A 58 -1.57 -11.89 14.99
N TYR A 59 -2.34 -10.85 14.62
CA TYR A 59 -1.80 -9.59 14.09
C TYR A 59 -1.69 -8.49 15.17
N ASN A 60 -2.24 -8.72 16.34
CA ASN A 60 -2.28 -7.75 17.43
C ASN A 60 -1.12 -7.94 18.43
N LYS A 61 -0.09 -8.66 18.05
CA LYS A 61 1.13 -8.85 18.83
C LYS A 61 2.11 -7.71 18.56
N GLY A 62 1.78 -6.52 19.02
CA GLY A 62 2.71 -5.40 19.00
C GLY A 62 3.85 -5.56 20.03
N TYR A 63 4.26 -4.46 20.59
CA TYR A 63 5.33 -4.34 21.57
C TYR A 63 5.25 -5.31 22.77
N SER A 64 4.09 -5.90 23.08
CA SER A 64 3.93 -6.88 24.17
C SER A 64 4.61 -8.24 23.92
N ASP A 65 5.22 -8.44 22.76
CA ASP A 65 5.97 -9.67 22.47
C ASP A 65 7.28 -9.68 23.27
N GLU A 66 7.44 -10.66 24.12
CA GLU A 66 8.61 -10.85 24.99
C GLU A 66 9.95 -10.90 24.23
N ARG A 67 9.92 -11.18 22.92
CA ARG A 67 11.09 -11.20 22.05
C ARG A 67 11.86 -9.89 22.02
N TYR A 68 11.18 -8.77 22.18
CA TYR A 68 11.81 -7.45 22.01
C TYR A 68 12.41 -6.88 23.31
N GLY A 69 12.10 -7.44 24.46
CA GLY A 69 12.68 -7.09 25.78
C GLY A 69 12.37 -5.66 26.24
N SER A 70 12.44 -4.65 25.37
CA SER A 70 12.12 -3.26 25.70
C SER A 70 11.42 -2.54 24.54
N TYR A 71 10.59 -1.54 24.88
CA TYR A 71 9.91 -0.70 23.90
C TYR A 71 10.90 0.04 22.98
N LYS A 72 12.01 0.53 23.54
CA LYS A 72 13.02 1.24 22.77
C LYS A 72 13.65 0.35 21.69
N TYR A 73 13.98 -0.88 22.02
CA TYR A 73 14.53 -1.83 21.05
C TYR A 73 13.51 -2.18 19.95
N TYR A 74 12.25 -2.40 20.33
CA TYR A 74 11.17 -2.61 19.37
C TYR A 74 11.01 -1.41 18.43
N GLU A 75 11.05 -0.18 18.97
CA GLU A 75 10.93 1.05 18.18
C GLU A 75 12.08 1.21 17.17
N GLU A 76 13.32 0.89 17.58
CA GLU A 76 14.48 0.91 16.69
C GLU A 76 14.33 -0.09 15.55
N LEU A 77 13.98 -1.34 15.82
CA LEU A 77 13.71 -2.37 14.82
C LEU A 77 12.56 -1.97 13.88
N HIS A 78 11.47 -1.47 14.44
CA HIS A 78 10.33 -1.01 13.67
C HIS A 78 10.71 0.11 12.71
N ASN A 79 11.50 1.08 13.15
CA ASN A 79 11.91 2.20 12.32
C ASN A 79 12.81 1.76 11.16
N GLU A 80 13.74 0.84 11.38
CA GLU A 80 14.61 0.32 10.30
C GLU A 80 13.80 -0.53 9.32
N ALA A 81 12.96 -1.44 9.80
CA ALA A 81 12.07 -2.22 8.97
C ALA A 81 11.10 -1.34 8.15
N TYR A 82 10.58 -0.28 8.76
CA TYR A 82 9.73 0.69 8.07
C TYR A 82 10.47 1.39 6.92
N LYS A 83 11.70 1.85 7.15
CA LYS A 83 12.53 2.48 6.10
C LYS A 83 12.78 1.52 4.93
N GLU A 84 13.03 0.25 5.22
CA GLU A 84 13.20 -0.77 4.18
C GLU A 84 11.90 -1.02 3.41
N ALA A 85 10.79 -1.20 4.11
CA ALA A 85 9.49 -1.47 3.51
C ALA A 85 9.04 -0.38 2.55
N ILE A 86 9.32 0.90 2.86
CA ILE A 86 8.94 2.04 2.03
C ILE A 86 10.07 2.62 1.17
N ARG A 87 11.23 1.95 1.08
CA ARG A 87 12.43 2.48 0.42
C ARG A 87 12.17 3.10 -0.96
N ASN A 88 11.26 2.51 -1.72
CA ASN A 88 10.95 2.94 -3.09
C ASN A 88 9.72 3.86 -3.17
N ILE A 89 9.14 4.21 -2.02
CA ILE A 89 7.92 5.00 -1.94
C ILE A 89 8.24 6.32 -1.26
N ASP A 90 8.00 7.41 -1.96
CA ASP A 90 7.95 8.74 -1.38
C ASP A 90 6.50 9.29 -1.44
N SER A 91 6.29 10.44 -0.82
CA SER A 91 5.00 11.13 -0.82
C SER A 91 4.49 11.45 -2.23
N ARG A 92 5.40 11.70 -3.18
CA ARG A 92 5.06 12.02 -4.57
C ARG A 92 4.55 10.78 -5.30
N LYS A 93 5.28 9.68 -5.24
CA LYS A 93 4.89 8.41 -5.85
C LYS A 93 3.55 7.92 -5.29
N MET A 94 3.35 8.01 -3.97
CA MET A 94 2.08 7.66 -3.35
C MET A 94 0.94 8.57 -3.83
N GLY A 95 1.18 9.87 -3.93
CA GLY A 95 0.20 10.83 -4.43
C GLY A 95 -0.23 10.53 -5.86
N THR A 96 0.72 10.28 -6.76
CA THR A 96 0.48 9.89 -8.15
C THR A 96 -0.27 8.55 -8.22
N PHE A 97 0.17 7.56 -7.43
CA PHE A 97 -0.48 6.25 -7.37
C PHE A 97 -1.95 6.37 -6.99
N ILE A 98 -2.27 7.04 -5.88
CA ILE A 98 -3.67 7.24 -5.44
C ILE A 98 -4.45 8.08 -6.45
N TYR A 99 -3.83 9.11 -7.05
CA TYR A 99 -4.48 9.95 -8.05
C TYR A 99 -4.96 9.16 -9.27
N SER A 100 -4.25 8.11 -9.67
CA SER A 100 -4.63 7.26 -10.80
C SER A 100 -5.99 6.59 -10.63
N PHE A 101 -6.39 6.29 -9.39
CA PHE A 101 -7.70 5.70 -9.05
C PHE A 101 -8.82 6.72 -8.89
N ILE A 102 -8.52 8.02 -8.84
CA ILE A 102 -9.55 9.05 -8.65
C ILE A 102 -10.32 9.25 -9.96
N PRO A 103 -11.67 9.14 -9.94
CA PRO A 103 -12.47 9.43 -11.12
C PRO A 103 -12.31 10.89 -11.62
N ASP A 104 -12.32 11.11 -12.93
CA ASP A 104 -12.06 12.42 -13.54
C ASP A 104 -12.95 13.57 -13.03
N LYS A 105 -14.20 13.26 -12.69
CA LYS A 105 -15.11 14.25 -12.08
C LYS A 105 -14.58 14.80 -10.75
N HIS A 106 -13.88 13.96 -9.97
CA HIS A 106 -13.28 14.37 -8.71
C HIS A 106 -11.91 14.98 -8.91
N LYS A 107 -11.12 14.51 -9.89
CA LYS A 107 -9.85 15.14 -10.29
C LYS A 107 -10.05 16.61 -10.65
N ARG A 108 -11.05 16.90 -11.47
CA ARG A 108 -11.40 18.30 -11.86
C ARG A 108 -11.80 19.17 -10.67
N LYS A 109 -12.45 18.58 -9.65
CA LYS A 109 -12.86 19.31 -8.45
C LYS A 109 -11.70 19.56 -7.49
N LEU A 110 -10.82 18.57 -7.33
CA LEU A 110 -9.68 18.64 -6.43
C LEU A 110 -8.56 19.52 -7.00
N GLY A 111 -8.37 19.52 -8.33
CA GLY A 111 -7.25 20.19 -8.97
C GLY A 111 -5.92 19.84 -8.29
N ASN A 112 -5.06 20.83 -8.09
CA ASN A 112 -3.77 20.66 -7.38
C ASN A 112 -3.88 20.85 -5.86
N GLN A 113 -5.09 20.98 -5.32
CA GLN A 113 -5.35 21.25 -3.91
C GLN A 113 -5.65 19.99 -3.10
N GLY A 114 -5.74 18.85 -3.76
CA GLY A 114 -5.99 17.57 -3.12
C GLY A 114 -4.75 17.03 -2.39
N TRP A 115 -4.96 16.51 -1.21
CA TRP A 115 -3.96 15.79 -0.45
C TRP A 115 -4.61 14.67 0.37
N GLY A 116 -3.80 13.79 0.89
CA GLY A 116 -4.31 12.70 1.71
C GLY A 116 -3.24 12.09 2.59
N PHE A 117 -3.66 11.13 3.35
CA PHE A 117 -2.76 10.23 4.05
C PHE A 117 -3.30 8.81 3.99
N ILE A 118 -2.39 7.88 3.96
CA ILE A 118 -2.66 6.46 4.04
C ILE A 118 -1.93 5.90 5.25
N VAL A 119 -2.66 5.18 6.09
CA VAL A 119 -2.11 4.35 7.16
C VAL A 119 -2.19 2.91 6.69
N PHE A 120 -1.15 2.14 6.88
CA PHE A 120 -1.10 0.75 6.44
C PHE A 120 -0.52 -0.16 7.52
N ASN A 121 -0.95 -1.41 7.48
CA ASN A 121 -0.41 -2.49 8.30
C ASN A 121 0.12 -3.58 7.35
N LEU A 122 1.36 -3.96 7.55
CA LEU A 122 2.06 -4.95 6.74
C LEU A 122 2.46 -6.15 7.58
N SER A 123 2.42 -7.31 6.98
CA SER A 123 3.05 -8.54 7.48
C SER A 123 4.27 -8.86 6.61
N LYS A 124 5.35 -9.29 7.24
CA LYS A 124 6.57 -9.72 6.53
C LYS A 124 6.32 -10.89 5.58
N THR A 125 5.38 -11.76 5.91
CA THR A 125 5.06 -12.97 5.15
C THR A 125 3.80 -12.86 4.29
N GLU A 126 2.84 -12.02 4.70
CA GLU A 126 1.52 -11.95 4.06
C GLU A 126 1.31 -10.64 3.27
N GLY A 127 2.29 -9.71 3.30
CA GLY A 127 2.20 -8.43 2.61
C GLY A 127 1.21 -7.46 3.27
N LEU A 128 0.40 -6.75 2.48
CA LEU A 128 -0.56 -5.79 3.00
C LEU A 128 -1.71 -6.50 3.73
N LEU A 129 -1.93 -6.12 4.98
CA LEU A 129 -3.03 -6.62 5.80
C LEU A 129 -4.20 -5.66 5.86
N LYS A 130 -3.89 -4.36 5.91
CA LYS A 130 -4.88 -3.29 6.03
C LYS A 130 -4.33 -1.99 5.48
N TYR A 131 -5.20 -1.18 4.88
CA TYR A 131 -4.97 0.25 4.77
C TYR A 131 -6.20 1.04 5.24
N SER A 132 -5.94 2.29 5.69
CA SER A 132 -6.94 3.32 5.89
C SER A 132 -6.49 4.56 5.11
N LEU A 133 -7.32 5.02 4.19
CA LEU A 133 -7.03 6.14 3.29
C LEU A 133 -8.03 7.26 3.54
N THR A 134 -7.52 8.48 3.67
CA THR A 134 -8.33 9.70 3.75
C THR A 134 -7.85 10.68 2.69
N ILE A 135 -8.79 11.26 1.94
CA ILE A 135 -8.53 12.31 0.96
C ILE A 135 -9.16 13.60 1.43
N ARG A 136 -8.37 14.66 1.39
CA ARG A 136 -8.76 16.02 1.77
C ARG A 136 -8.46 16.99 0.65
N ALA A 137 -9.02 18.17 0.75
CA ALA A 137 -8.65 19.32 -0.07
C ALA A 137 -8.40 20.52 0.82
N ASP A 138 -7.76 21.54 0.28
CA ASP A 138 -7.54 22.80 0.96
C ASP A 138 -8.89 23.50 1.28
N GLU A 139 -8.88 24.48 2.14
CA GLU A 139 -10.08 25.12 2.70
C GLU A 139 -11.15 25.50 1.66
N GLY A 140 -12.40 25.21 1.99
CA GLY A 140 -13.56 25.54 1.18
C GLY A 140 -13.95 24.50 0.12
N ILE A 141 -13.16 23.47 -0.09
CA ILE A 141 -13.47 22.39 -1.06
C ILE A 141 -14.02 21.17 -0.33
N LYS A 142 -15.30 20.91 -0.48
CA LYS A 142 -15.91 19.66 0.00
C LYS A 142 -15.56 18.52 -0.95
N VAL A 143 -14.79 17.58 -0.48
CA VAL A 143 -14.32 16.45 -1.29
C VAL A 143 -15.47 15.49 -1.63
N GLY A 144 -16.30 15.15 -0.65
CA GLY A 144 -17.35 14.15 -0.79
C GLY A 144 -16.78 12.73 -0.94
N ARG A 145 -17.66 11.78 -1.23
CA ARG A 145 -17.25 10.39 -1.46
C ARG A 145 -16.59 10.26 -2.83
N ILE A 146 -15.32 9.85 -2.88
CA ILE A 146 -14.54 9.65 -4.09
C ILE A 146 -14.62 8.21 -4.57
N PHE A 147 -14.31 7.25 -3.70
CA PHE A 147 -14.12 5.85 -4.05
C PHE A 147 -15.37 4.99 -3.76
N THR A 148 -15.60 4.03 -4.62
CA THR A 148 -16.51 2.89 -4.41
C THR A 148 -15.80 1.80 -3.60
N LYS A 149 -16.52 0.73 -3.24
CA LYS A 149 -15.91 -0.45 -2.63
C LYS A 149 -14.96 -1.16 -3.60
N ASP A 150 -15.31 -1.22 -4.87
CA ASP A 150 -14.49 -1.84 -5.90
C ASP A 150 -13.19 -1.05 -6.13
N ASP A 151 -13.25 0.28 -6.11
CA ASP A 151 -12.05 1.12 -6.18
C ASP A 151 -11.14 0.83 -4.97
N CYS A 152 -11.69 0.73 -3.76
CA CYS A 152 -10.93 0.40 -2.56
C CYS A 152 -10.27 -0.97 -2.65
N LEU A 153 -10.97 -1.96 -3.20
CA LEU A 153 -10.43 -3.30 -3.41
C LEU A 153 -9.28 -3.28 -4.44
N ASN A 154 -9.47 -2.57 -5.54
CA ASN A 154 -8.43 -2.40 -6.58
C ASN A 154 -7.18 -1.70 -6.02
N ILE A 155 -7.36 -0.66 -5.19
CA ILE A 155 -6.26 0.02 -4.49
C ILE A 155 -5.55 -0.98 -3.57
N PHE A 156 -6.28 -1.81 -2.81
CA PHE A 156 -5.69 -2.82 -1.93
C PHE A 156 -4.80 -3.78 -2.70
N HIS A 157 -5.31 -4.39 -3.76
CA HIS A 157 -4.54 -5.33 -4.56
C HIS A 157 -3.31 -4.69 -5.22
N ALA A 158 -3.45 -3.48 -5.73
CA ALA A 158 -2.34 -2.77 -6.34
C ALA A 158 -1.26 -2.38 -5.31
N LEU A 159 -1.63 -2.02 -4.09
CA LEU A 159 -0.70 -1.76 -2.99
C LEU A 159 0.02 -3.05 -2.56
N ASP A 160 -0.71 -4.15 -2.42
CA ASP A 160 -0.17 -5.43 -1.94
C ASP A 160 0.88 -6.01 -2.89
N THR A 161 0.68 -5.85 -4.20
CA THR A 161 1.52 -6.51 -5.20
C THR A 161 2.75 -5.73 -5.64
N SER A 162 2.80 -4.40 -5.47
CA SER A 162 3.79 -3.60 -6.21
C SER A 162 4.50 -2.52 -5.42
N ILE A 163 4.07 -2.21 -4.21
CA ILE A 163 4.51 -0.98 -3.55
C ILE A 163 5.46 -1.22 -2.38
N PHE A 164 5.18 -2.21 -1.55
CA PHE A 164 5.97 -2.45 -0.35
C PHE A 164 7.08 -3.48 -0.59
N ASN A 165 8.26 -3.21 -0.03
CA ASN A 165 9.37 -4.16 -0.04
C ASN A 165 9.32 -5.03 1.22
N SER A 166 9.93 -6.21 1.14
CA SER A 166 10.29 -6.97 2.34
C SER A 166 11.38 -6.25 3.13
N TRP A 167 11.50 -6.57 4.39
CA TRP A 167 12.52 -6.01 5.29
C TRP A 167 13.30 -7.12 5.98
N SER A 168 14.53 -6.81 6.40
CA SER A 168 15.47 -7.76 6.99
C SER A 168 15.28 -7.92 8.49
N GLU A 169 14.84 -6.86 9.17
CA GLU A 169 14.70 -6.84 10.62
C GLU A 169 13.77 -7.94 11.17
N ASP A 170 14.08 -8.42 12.38
CA ASP A 170 13.28 -9.46 13.07
C ASP A 170 12.01 -8.86 13.69
N ILE A 171 11.13 -8.38 12.84
CA ILE A 171 9.81 -7.88 13.17
C ILE A 171 8.80 -8.38 12.13
N ASP A 172 7.72 -8.97 12.59
CA ASP A 172 6.75 -9.65 11.72
C ASP A 172 5.72 -8.68 11.14
N TYR A 173 5.42 -7.59 11.84
CA TYR A 173 4.36 -6.66 11.51
C TYR A 173 4.81 -5.22 11.59
N LEU A 174 4.42 -4.42 10.60
CA LEU A 174 4.68 -2.99 10.54
C LEU A 174 3.38 -2.20 10.45
N THR A 175 3.37 -1.06 11.14
CA THR A 175 2.36 -0.03 10.92
C THR A 175 3.08 1.23 10.46
N GLY A 176 2.59 1.84 9.40
CA GLY A 176 3.16 3.06 8.87
C GLY A 176 2.12 4.01 8.32
N ALA A 177 2.55 5.24 8.04
CA ALA A 177 1.70 6.25 7.45
C ALA A 177 2.47 7.11 6.45
N ILE A 178 1.84 7.44 5.33
CA ILE A 178 2.39 8.34 4.33
C ILE A 178 1.40 9.46 4.07
N LYS A 179 1.84 10.71 4.27
CA LYS A 179 1.12 11.91 3.83
C LYS A 179 1.58 12.26 2.41
N PHE A 180 0.65 12.59 1.53
CA PHE A 180 0.94 12.88 0.13
C PHE A 180 0.07 14.01 -0.43
N ARG A 181 0.55 14.66 -1.49
CA ARG A 181 -0.25 15.53 -2.37
C ARG A 181 -0.70 14.73 -3.57
N LEU A 182 -1.97 14.92 -3.97
CA LEU A 182 -2.49 14.35 -5.20
C LEU A 182 -1.90 15.11 -6.39
N GLN A 183 -1.34 14.39 -7.34
CA GLN A 183 -0.74 14.98 -8.53
C GLN A 183 -0.79 14.02 -9.71
N ASP A 184 -0.96 14.57 -10.89
CA ASP A 184 -0.89 13.80 -12.13
C ASP A 184 0.56 13.36 -12.42
N THR A 185 0.70 12.34 -13.23
CA THR A 185 1.97 11.96 -13.84
C THR A 185 2.17 12.86 -15.08
N ASP A 186 2.71 14.05 -14.90
CA ASP A 186 3.30 14.78 -16.02
C ASP A 186 4.70 14.23 -16.34
#